data_4e5c17c68fb88cb5b33aad18ccaedc1a
#
_entry.id   4e5c17c68fb88cb5b33aad18ccaedc1a
#
_cell.length_a   1.000
_cell.length_b   1.000
_cell.length_c   1.000
_cell.angle_alpha   90.00
_cell.angle_beta   90.00
_cell.angle_gamma   90.00
#
_symmetry.space_group_name_H-M   'P 1'
#
loop_
_entity.id
_entity.type
_entity.pdbx_description
1 polymer ?
#
loop_
_entity_poly.entity_id
_entity_poly.type
_entity_poly.pdbx_seq_one_letter_code
_entity_poly.pdbx_strand_id
1 'polypeptide(L)'
;MISHARLSAAIFALLACNSVYYVVAGRASEALDSAAWYVLLILFALESTRRVRSPRMLAVVRGARLAAAAAVGTAAIGYVIEREWLDAANIFLWIAVVALLEIEVRHPAAIARRRAVFTRAATLLYSALAVLAAIWLARGAWMDAWDAALWLAAFGILELDVLREK
;
A
#
# COMPACT_ATOMS: atom_id res chain seq x y z
N MET A 1 2.96 -22.56 -15.60
CA MET A 1 3.03 -21.86 -14.29
C MET A 1 3.76 -20.53 -14.48
N ILE A 2 3.10 -19.41 -14.17
CA ILE A 2 3.75 -18.08 -14.16
C ILE A 2 4.71 -18.06 -12.97
N SER A 3 5.99 -17.69 -13.19
CA SER A 3 6.93 -17.57 -12.07
C SER A 3 6.52 -16.42 -11.14
N HIS A 4 6.72 -16.54 -9.84
CA HIS A 4 6.43 -15.48 -8.86
C HIS A 4 7.00 -14.13 -9.30
N ALA A 5 8.23 -14.08 -9.79
CA ALA A 5 8.86 -12.87 -10.29
C ALA A 5 8.11 -12.21 -11.45
N ARG A 6 7.52 -13.01 -12.34
CA ARG A 6 6.70 -12.45 -13.44
C ARG A 6 5.37 -11.89 -12.95
N LEU A 7 4.75 -12.54 -11.97
CA LEU A 7 3.50 -12.07 -11.39
C LEU A 7 3.73 -10.75 -10.63
N SER A 8 4.77 -10.68 -9.78
CA SER A 8 5.13 -9.44 -9.09
C SER A 8 5.44 -8.32 -10.08
N ALA A 9 6.25 -8.59 -11.12
CA ALA A 9 6.56 -7.59 -12.15
C ALA A 9 5.30 -7.10 -12.89
N ALA A 10 4.36 -7.99 -13.19
CA ALA A 10 3.10 -7.62 -13.83
C ALA A 10 2.25 -6.70 -12.93
N ILE A 11 2.13 -7.02 -11.64
CA ILE A 11 1.38 -6.19 -10.68
C ILE A 11 2.05 -4.81 -10.53
N PHE A 12 3.37 -4.74 -10.40
CA PHE A 12 4.09 -3.46 -10.36
C PHE A 12 3.85 -2.62 -11.63
N ALA A 13 3.86 -3.25 -12.81
CA ALA A 13 3.58 -2.56 -14.06
C ALA A 13 2.13 -2.05 -14.12
N LEU A 14 1.15 -2.83 -13.67
CA LEU A 14 -0.24 -2.43 -13.62
C LEU A 14 -0.47 -1.29 -12.64
N LEU A 15 0.14 -1.34 -11.45
CA LEU A 15 0.10 -0.25 -10.47
C LEU A 15 0.75 1.03 -11.01
N ALA A 16 1.86 0.91 -11.78
CA ALA A 16 2.46 2.06 -12.44
C ALA A 16 1.50 2.70 -13.46
N CYS A 17 0.87 1.89 -14.33
CA CYS A 17 -0.11 2.37 -15.29
C CYS A 17 -1.30 3.05 -14.59
N ASN A 18 -1.77 2.46 -13.49
CA ASN A 18 -2.86 2.99 -12.71
C ASN A 18 -2.49 4.32 -12.04
N SER A 19 -1.28 4.42 -11.45
CA SER A 19 -0.75 5.68 -10.92
C SER A 19 -0.68 6.78 -11.98
N VAL A 20 -0.23 6.45 -13.20
CA VAL A 20 -0.21 7.42 -14.31
C VAL A 20 -1.63 7.88 -14.65
N TYR A 21 -2.60 6.97 -14.67
CA TYR A 21 -4.00 7.32 -14.90
C TYR A 21 -4.51 8.34 -13.89
N TYR A 22 -4.32 8.11 -12.58
CA TYR A 22 -4.76 9.04 -11.54
C TYR A 22 -4.01 10.38 -11.57
N VAL A 23 -2.72 10.38 -11.93
CA VAL A 23 -1.95 11.63 -12.08
C VAL A 23 -2.47 12.47 -13.25
N VAL A 24 -2.93 11.83 -14.34
CA VAL A 24 -3.37 12.55 -15.55
C VAL A 24 -4.86 12.90 -15.51
N ALA A 25 -5.70 12.02 -15.01
CA ALA A 25 -7.16 12.10 -15.11
C ALA A 25 -7.87 12.23 -13.74
N GLY A 26 -7.16 11.98 -12.63
CA GLY A 26 -7.70 12.03 -11.28
C GLY A 26 -7.73 13.45 -10.70
N ARG A 27 -8.37 13.58 -9.53
CA ARG A 27 -8.30 14.78 -8.69
C ARG A 27 -6.91 14.92 -8.06
N ALA A 28 -6.62 16.09 -7.51
CA ALA A 28 -5.30 16.35 -6.90
C ALA A 28 -4.99 15.39 -5.73
N SER A 29 -5.99 15.06 -4.91
CA SER A 29 -5.87 14.08 -3.82
C SER A 29 -5.60 12.66 -4.34
N GLU A 30 -6.30 12.22 -5.37
CA GLU A 30 -6.11 10.90 -6.01
C GLU A 30 -4.73 10.79 -6.66
N ALA A 31 -4.32 11.82 -7.39
CA ALA A 31 -3.01 11.88 -8.02
C ALA A 31 -1.87 11.80 -6.99
N LEU A 32 -2.00 12.58 -5.90
CA LEU A 32 -1.02 12.62 -4.82
C LEU A 32 -0.96 11.28 -4.08
N ASP A 33 -2.12 10.70 -3.75
CA ASP A 33 -2.25 9.42 -3.07
C ASP A 33 -1.60 8.30 -3.87
N SER A 34 -2.05 8.10 -5.11
CA SER A 34 -1.56 7.04 -5.98
C SER A 34 -0.05 7.14 -6.24
N ALA A 35 0.46 8.36 -6.51
CA ALA A 35 1.90 8.58 -6.70
C ALA A 35 2.70 8.29 -5.43
N ALA A 36 2.21 8.74 -4.26
CA ALA A 36 2.90 8.54 -2.99
C ALA A 36 2.99 7.06 -2.60
N TRP A 37 1.90 6.30 -2.73
CA TRP A 37 1.89 4.86 -2.47
C TRP A 37 2.80 4.10 -3.43
N TYR A 38 2.79 4.46 -4.71
CA TYR A 38 3.67 3.83 -5.69
C TYR A 38 5.15 4.08 -5.39
N VAL A 39 5.51 5.30 -4.97
CA VAL A 39 6.87 5.62 -4.51
C VAL A 39 7.24 4.78 -3.27
N LEU A 40 6.35 4.67 -2.27
CA LEU A 40 6.57 3.83 -1.09
C LEU A 40 6.82 2.37 -1.46
N LEU A 41 6.05 1.82 -2.41
CA LEU A 41 6.20 0.47 -2.90
C LEU A 41 7.57 0.25 -3.58
N ILE A 42 8.01 1.19 -4.43
CA ILE A 42 9.34 1.15 -5.06
C ILE A 42 10.45 1.19 -3.99
N LEU A 43 10.34 2.10 -3.02
CA LEU A 43 11.33 2.23 -1.95
C LEU A 43 11.42 0.94 -1.12
N PHE A 44 10.28 0.32 -0.80
CA PHE A 44 10.24 -0.97 -0.12
C PHE A 44 10.92 -2.06 -0.96
N ALA A 45 10.64 -2.16 -2.26
CA ALA A 45 11.27 -3.13 -3.16
C ALA A 45 12.78 -2.93 -3.28
N LEU A 46 13.27 -1.67 -3.28
CA LEU A 46 14.71 -1.37 -3.30
C LEU A 46 15.42 -1.78 -2.00
N GLU A 47 14.77 -1.57 -0.85
CA GLU A 47 15.33 -1.95 0.44
C GLU A 47 15.35 -3.47 0.63
N SER A 48 14.28 -4.18 0.25
CA SER A 48 14.18 -5.64 0.36
C SER A 48 15.24 -6.36 -0.48
N THR A 49 15.62 -5.81 -1.63
CA THR A 49 16.68 -6.37 -2.51
C THR A 49 18.10 -6.06 -2.05
N ARG A 50 18.29 -5.42 -0.88
CA ARG A 50 19.62 -5.01 -0.34
C ARG A 50 20.47 -4.19 -1.32
N ARG A 51 19.87 -3.52 -2.30
CA ARG A 51 20.57 -2.67 -3.28
C ARG A 51 21.05 -1.35 -2.67
N VAL A 52 20.44 -0.94 -1.54
CA VAL A 52 20.79 0.30 -0.82
C VAL A 52 21.90 0.00 0.19
N ARG A 53 23.16 0.29 -0.18
CA ARG A 53 24.32 -0.01 0.68
C ARG A 53 25.12 1.22 1.12
N SER A 54 25.05 2.34 0.38
CA SER A 54 25.82 3.52 0.74
C SER A 54 25.08 4.39 1.77
N PRO A 55 25.79 5.03 2.72
CA PRO A 55 25.17 5.94 3.69
C PRO A 55 24.39 7.08 3.05
N ARG A 56 24.87 7.60 1.92
CA ARG A 56 24.18 8.66 1.16
C ARG A 56 22.87 8.15 0.57
N MET A 57 22.88 6.96 -0.03
CA MET A 57 21.69 6.35 -0.61
C MET A 57 20.64 6.02 0.47
N LEU A 58 21.08 5.55 1.65
CA LEU A 58 20.19 5.34 2.80
C LEU A 58 19.53 6.64 3.27
N ALA A 59 20.27 7.75 3.30
CA ALA A 59 19.71 9.06 3.66
C ALA A 59 18.66 9.53 2.63
N VAL A 60 18.95 9.37 1.33
CA VAL A 60 18.02 9.70 0.25
C VAL A 60 16.73 8.86 0.33
N VAL A 61 16.85 7.54 0.49
CA VAL A 61 15.71 6.63 0.62
C VAL A 61 14.86 6.98 1.85
N ARG A 62 15.51 7.29 2.98
CA ARG A 62 14.80 7.72 4.20
C ARG A 62 14.07 9.04 4.00
N GLY A 63 14.71 10.03 3.36
CA GLY A 63 14.10 11.31 3.02
C GLY A 63 12.90 11.14 2.07
N ALA A 64 13.06 10.34 1.01
CA ALA A 64 12.00 10.04 0.06
C ALA A 64 10.80 9.32 0.72
N ARG A 65 11.08 8.38 1.65
CA ARG A 65 10.02 7.70 2.42
C ARG A 65 9.23 8.68 3.29
N LEU A 66 9.91 9.59 3.99
CA LEU A 66 9.26 10.62 4.81
C LEU A 66 8.41 11.57 3.94
N ALA A 67 8.94 11.99 2.80
CA ALA A 67 8.21 12.84 1.86
C ALA A 67 6.96 12.12 1.31
N ALA A 68 7.09 10.86 0.90
CA ALA A 68 5.95 10.07 0.42
C ALA A 68 4.91 9.82 1.54
N ALA A 69 5.34 9.52 2.77
CA ALA A 69 4.43 9.39 3.91
C ALA A 69 3.69 10.71 4.22
N ALA A 70 4.37 11.86 4.13
CA ALA A 70 3.75 13.17 4.28
C ALA A 70 2.74 13.43 3.14
N ALA A 71 3.05 13.02 1.91
CA ALA A 71 2.13 13.11 0.77
C ALA A 71 0.86 12.28 0.97
N VAL A 72 0.98 11.03 1.48
CA VAL A 72 -0.17 10.19 1.86
C VAL A 72 -1.03 10.91 2.92
N GLY A 73 -0.41 11.48 3.96
CA GLY A 73 -1.14 12.25 4.99
C GLY A 73 -1.86 13.46 4.40
N THR A 74 -1.24 14.16 3.44
CA THR A 74 -1.84 15.31 2.74
C THR A 74 -3.02 14.87 1.87
N ALA A 75 -2.89 13.75 1.14
CA ALA A 75 -3.98 13.18 0.35
C ALA A 75 -5.17 12.77 1.24
N ALA A 76 -4.91 12.16 2.41
CA ALA A 76 -5.94 11.81 3.38
C ALA A 76 -6.75 13.04 3.84
N ILE A 77 -6.07 14.15 4.12
CA ILE A 77 -6.73 15.43 4.44
C ILE A 77 -7.51 15.94 3.23
N GLY A 78 -6.95 15.85 2.03
CA GLY A 78 -7.61 16.22 0.77
C GLY A 78 -8.95 15.52 0.60
N TYR A 79 -9.00 14.20 0.72
CA TYR A 79 -10.24 13.42 0.63
C TYR A 79 -11.30 13.83 1.65
N VAL A 80 -10.90 14.14 2.89
CA VAL A 80 -11.84 14.63 3.92
C VAL A 80 -12.41 16.00 3.53
N ILE A 81 -11.59 16.91 3.02
CA ILE A 81 -12.01 18.25 2.57
C ILE A 81 -12.95 18.14 1.36
N GLU A 82 -12.62 17.26 0.42
CA GLU A 82 -13.39 16.97 -0.80
C GLU A 82 -14.67 16.18 -0.52
N ARG A 83 -14.85 15.69 0.73
CA ARG A 83 -15.98 14.84 1.18
C ARG A 83 -16.06 13.50 0.45
N GLU A 84 -14.93 13.00 0.00
CA GLU A 84 -14.79 11.69 -0.63
C GLU A 84 -14.57 10.62 0.45
N TRP A 85 -15.65 10.25 1.12
CA TRP A 85 -15.61 9.43 2.32
C TRP A 85 -15.11 8.00 2.09
N LEU A 86 -15.34 7.42 0.90
CA LEU A 86 -14.83 6.08 0.58
C LEU A 86 -13.31 6.11 0.40
N ASP A 87 -12.80 7.11 -0.31
CA ASP A 87 -11.35 7.29 -0.52
C ASP A 87 -10.65 7.62 0.79
N ALA A 88 -11.28 8.49 1.62
CA ALA A 88 -10.79 8.76 2.96
C ALA A 88 -10.75 7.49 3.83
N ALA A 89 -11.80 6.67 3.81
CA ALA A 89 -11.80 5.40 4.53
C ALA A 89 -10.73 4.44 4.02
N ASN A 90 -10.56 4.34 2.71
CA ASN A 90 -9.55 3.50 2.08
C ASN A 90 -8.13 3.89 2.52
N ILE A 91 -7.77 5.17 2.40
CA ILE A 91 -6.41 5.62 2.75
C ILE A 91 -6.12 5.43 4.25
N PHE A 92 -7.09 5.66 5.15
CA PHE A 92 -6.92 5.41 6.57
C PHE A 92 -6.77 3.91 6.89
N LEU A 93 -7.49 3.03 6.20
CA LEU A 93 -7.32 1.58 6.34
C LEU A 93 -5.93 1.14 5.87
N TRP A 94 -5.43 1.65 4.75
CA TRP A 94 -4.07 1.36 4.27
C TRP A 94 -2.99 1.88 5.22
N ILE A 95 -3.15 3.09 5.78
CA ILE A 95 -2.24 3.60 6.82
C ILE A 95 -2.23 2.65 8.03
N ALA A 96 -3.40 2.14 8.45
CA ALA A 96 -3.50 1.20 9.55
C ALA A 96 -2.83 -0.16 9.24
N VAL A 97 -2.97 -0.68 7.99
CA VAL A 97 -2.26 -1.88 7.54
C VAL A 97 -0.75 -1.69 7.62
N VAL A 98 -0.23 -0.59 7.06
CA VAL A 98 1.21 -0.29 7.08
C VAL A 98 1.72 -0.11 8.52
N ALA A 99 0.96 0.56 9.38
CA ALA A 99 1.32 0.70 10.80
C ALA A 99 1.36 -0.66 11.51
N LEU A 100 0.42 -1.57 11.21
CA LEU A 100 0.41 -2.93 11.76
C LEU A 100 1.64 -3.72 11.34
N LEU A 101 2.00 -3.67 10.05
CA LEU A 101 3.19 -4.32 9.51
C LEU A 101 4.47 -3.74 10.11
N GLU A 102 4.56 -2.42 10.28
CA GLU A 102 5.71 -1.76 10.89
C GLU A 102 5.90 -2.19 12.35
N ILE A 103 4.80 -2.33 13.12
CA ILE A 103 4.83 -2.85 14.48
C ILE A 103 5.32 -4.31 14.48
N GLU A 104 4.86 -5.13 13.54
CA GLU A 104 5.30 -6.53 13.42
C GLU A 104 6.80 -6.64 13.19
N VAL A 105 7.33 -5.82 12.28
CA VAL A 105 8.76 -5.82 11.96
C VAL A 105 9.62 -5.31 13.14
N ARG A 106 9.16 -4.26 13.82
CA ARG A 106 9.94 -3.65 14.92
C ARG A 106 9.84 -4.39 16.25
N HIS A 107 8.73 -5.08 16.49
CA HIS A 107 8.44 -5.72 17.79
C HIS A 107 8.03 -7.20 17.66
N PRO A 108 8.85 -8.06 17.00
CA PRO A 108 8.48 -9.44 16.71
C PRO A 108 8.18 -10.27 17.98
N ALA A 109 8.87 -10.01 19.09
CA ALA A 109 8.63 -10.71 20.35
C ALA A 109 7.27 -10.34 20.99
N ALA A 110 6.84 -9.08 20.85
CA ALA A 110 5.52 -8.64 21.34
C ALA A 110 4.39 -9.25 20.49
N ILE A 111 4.60 -9.33 19.17
CA ILE A 111 3.67 -9.97 18.24
C ILE A 111 3.53 -11.46 18.53
N ALA A 112 4.62 -12.19 18.74
CA ALA A 112 4.58 -13.61 19.08
C ALA A 112 3.71 -13.91 20.30
N ARG A 113 3.75 -13.04 21.32
CA ARG A 113 2.92 -13.15 22.54
C ARG A 113 1.43 -12.87 22.29
N ARG A 114 1.09 -12.06 21.28
CA ARG A 114 -0.28 -11.60 20.99
C ARG A 114 -0.72 -11.91 19.56
N ARG A 115 -0.17 -12.97 18.98
CA ARG A 115 -0.36 -13.33 17.57
C ARG A 115 -1.83 -13.34 17.14
N ALA A 116 -2.73 -13.90 17.98
CA ALA A 116 -4.16 -13.94 17.66
C ALA A 116 -4.79 -12.54 17.52
N VAL A 117 -4.35 -11.55 18.31
CA VAL A 117 -4.85 -10.17 18.22
C VAL A 117 -4.39 -9.54 16.92
N PHE A 118 -3.11 -9.70 16.57
CA PHE A 118 -2.56 -9.16 15.32
C PHE A 118 -3.17 -9.80 14.08
N THR A 119 -3.34 -11.12 14.07
CA THR A 119 -4.01 -11.82 12.97
C THR A 119 -5.45 -11.32 12.81
N ARG A 120 -6.20 -11.17 13.90
CA ARG A 120 -7.58 -10.63 13.83
C ARG A 120 -7.60 -9.20 13.31
N ALA A 121 -6.68 -8.34 13.78
CA ALA A 121 -6.57 -6.97 13.29
C ALA A 121 -6.27 -6.91 11.80
N ALA A 122 -5.28 -7.67 11.32
CA ALA A 122 -4.97 -7.79 9.89
C ALA A 122 -6.19 -8.28 9.09
N THR A 123 -6.83 -9.36 9.53
CA THR A 123 -8.02 -9.90 8.86
C THR A 123 -9.14 -8.87 8.76
N LEU A 124 -9.40 -8.10 9.83
CA LEU A 124 -10.43 -7.05 9.82
C LEU A 124 -10.07 -5.92 8.85
N LEU A 125 -8.80 -5.46 8.83
CA LEU A 125 -8.35 -4.42 7.92
C LEU A 125 -8.47 -4.84 6.45
N TYR A 126 -7.96 -6.02 6.09
CA TYR A 126 -8.06 -6.53 4.72
C TYR A 126 -9.51 -6.83 4.30
N SER A 127 -10.34 -7.32 5.22
CA SER A 127 -11.78 -7.51 4.95
C SER A 127 -12.48 -6.18 4.70
N ALA A 128 -12.16 -5.14 5.47
CA ALA A 128 -12.72 -3.80 5.28
C ALA A 128 -12.30 -3.22 3.92
N LEU A 129 -11.04 -3.36 3.52
CA LEU A 129 -10.55 -2.96 2.19
C LEU A 129 -11.26 -3.72 1.06
N ALA A 130 -11.47 -5.02 1.21
CA ALA A 130 -12.20 -5.82 0.24
C ALA A 130 -13.68 -5.39 0.13
N VAL A 131 -14.30 -5.01 1.25
CA VAL A 131 -15.66 -4.45 1.25
C VAL A 131 -15.72 -3.12 0.53
N LEU A 132 -14.73 -2.22 0.72
CA LEU A 132 -14.67 -0.96 -0.04
C LEU A 132 -14.53 -1.21 -1.53
N ALA A 133 -13.67 -2.15 -1.95
CA ALA A 133 -13.53 -2.54 -3.35
C ALA A 133 -14.88 -3.03 -3.94
N ALA A 134 -15.63 -3.83 -3.18
CA ALA A 134 -16.96 -4.29 -3.58
C ALA A 134 -17.98 -3.15 -3.66
N ILE A 135 -17.90 -2.14 -2.76
CA ILE A 135 -18.78 -0.96 -2.80
C ILE A 135 -18.50 -0.13 -4.06
N TRP A 136 -17.23 0.12 -4.41
CA TRP A 136 -16.87 0.81 -5.65
C TRP A 136 -17.36 0.06 -6.87
N LEU A 137 -17.17 -1.27 -6.91
CA LEU A 137 -17.66 -2.12 -7.99
C LEU A 137 -19.20 -1.99 -8.14
N ALA A 138 -19.94 -2.06 -7.03
CA ALA A 138 -21.40 -1.94 -7.02
C ALA A 138 -21.90 -0.54 -7.44
N ARG A 139 -21.08 0.50 -7.24
CA ARG A 139 -21.35 1.88 -7.66
C ARG A 139 -20.96 2.17 -9.11
N GLY A 140 -20.32 1.22 -9.81
CA GLY A 140 -19.81 1.42 -11.15
C GLY A 140 -18.50 2.20 -11.22
N ALA A 141 -17.84 2.44 -10.08
CA ALA A 141 -16.51 3.05 -9.99
C ALA A 141 -15.43 1.99 -10.28
N TRP A 142 -15.35 1.57 -11.54
CA TRP A 142 -14.53 0.42 -11.97
C TRP A 142 -13.03 0.63 -11.74
N MET A 143 -12.55 1.86 -11.93
CA MET A 143 -11.13 2.18 -11.75
C MET A 143 -10.71 2.09 -10.29
N ASP A 144 -11.54 2.58 -9.37
CA ASP A 144 -11.25 2.51 -7.92
C ASP A 144 -11.33 1.06 -7.41
N ALA A 145 -12.32 0.30 -7.89
CA ALA A 145 -12.42 -1.13 -7.58
C ALA A 145 -11.22 -1.91 -8.12
N TRP A 146 -10.75 -1.58 -9.32
CA TRP A 146 -9.58 -2.19 -9.94
C TRP A 146 -8.30 -1.85 -9.18
N ASP A 147 -8.10 -0.57 -8.83
CA ASP A 147 -6.97 -0.12 -8.04
C ASP A 147 -6.91 -0.85 -6.69
N ALA A 148 -8.02 -0.87 -5.96
CA ALA A 148 -8.12 -1.58 -4.69
C ALA A 148 -7.79 -3.07 -4.81
N ALA A 149 -8.26 -3.74 -5.87
CA ALA A 149 -7.95 -5.14 -6.13
C ALA A 149 -6.45 -5.36 -6.43
N LEU A 150 -5.82 -4.47 -7.19
CA LEU A 150 -4.38 -4.54 -7.47
C LEU A 150 -3.54 -4.36 -6.20
N TRP A 151 -3.91 -3.41 -5.34
CA TRP A 151 -3.22 -3.20 -4.07
C TRP A 151 -3.39 -4.39 -3.13
N LEU A 152 -4.58 -4.95 -3.00
CA LEU A 152 -4.83 -6.17 -2.22
C LEU A 152 -4.01 -7.36 -2.74
N ALA A 153 -3.92 -7.52 -4.06
CA ALA A 153 -3.09 -8.56 -4.68
C ALA A 153 -1.60 -8.33 -4.42
N ALA A 154 -1.11 -7.07 -4.53
CA ALA A 154 0.27 -6.72 -4.28
C ALA A 154 0.70 -7.04 -2.85
N PHE A 155 -0.10 -6.62 -1.86
CA PHE A 155 0.18 -6.91 -0.45
C PHE A 155 0.05 -8.40 -0.13
N GLY A 156 -0.94 -9.11 -0.68
CA GLY A 156 -1.08 -10.55 -0.51
C GLY A 156 0.14 -11.33 -1.01
N ILE A 157 0.74 -10.92 -2.12
CA ILE A 157 1.98 -11.54 -2.64
C ILE A 157 3.17 -11.22 -1.75
N LEU A 158 3.31 -9.96 -1.30
CA LEU A 158 4.40 -9.56 -0.41
C LEU A 158 4.36 -10.32 0.92
N GLU A 159 3.19 -10.52 1.51
CA GLU A 159 3.04 -11.33 2.73
C GLU A 159 3.42 -12.79 2.51
N LEU A 160 3.03 -13.38 1.38
CA LEU A 160 3.39 -14.76 1.04
C LEU A 160 4.91 -14.94 0.85
N ASP A 161 5.61 -13.96 0.28
CA ASP A 161 7.05 -14.01 0.09
C ASP A 161 7.79 -13.91 1.44
N VAL A 162 7.35 -13.03 2.35
CA VAL A 162 7.92 -12.92 3.70
C VAL A 162 7.70 -14.21 4.51
N LEU A 163 6.60 -14.92 4.32
CA LEU A 163 6.33 -16.18 5.01
C LEU A 163 7.16 -17.35 4.48
N ARG A 164 7.65 -17.29 3.24
CA ARG A 164 8.48 -18.34 2.61
C ARG A 164 9.95 -18.25 2.99
N GLU A 165 10.42 -17.06 3.40
CA GLU A 165 11.81 -16.84 3.80
C GLU A 165 12.08 -17.14 5.28
N LYS A 166 11.04 -17.49 6.06
CA LYS A 166 11.13 -17.92 7.48
C LYS A 166 11.03 -19.44 7.59
#